data_6ddeeba921473fc844b909aea7566ba9
#
_entry.id   6ddeeba921473fc844b909aea7566ba9
#
_cell.length_a   1.000
_cell.length_b   1.000
_cell.length_c   1.000
_cell.angle_alpha   90.00
_cell.angle_beta   90.00
_cell.angle_gamma   90.00
#
_symmetry.space_group_name_H-M   'P 1'
#
loop_
_entity.id
_entity.type
_entity.pdbx_description
1 polymer ?
#
loop_
_entity_poly.entity_id
_entity_poly.type
_entity_poly.pdbx_seq_one_letter_code
_entity_poly.pdbx_strand_id
1 'polypeptide(L)'
;MKCTHLMKLVLSATLALLLPAALPVNSTAQTPPRLGARSTTLQEQLEKGLRTRRPEEHAFIDRVVKMVKQRQLPEPMVRSTFDWARNKKPYQFPYFERAIKIRAARIGIVVR
;
A
#
# COMPACT_ATOMS: atom_id res chain seq x y z
N MET A 1 20.25 51.63 -49.33
CA MET A 1 21.58 51.87 -48.77
C MET A 1 21.59 52.20 -47.29
N LYS A 2 20.52 52.03 -46.57
CA LYS A 2 20.46 52.63 -45.21
C LYS A 2 19.83 51.71 -44.18
N CYS A 3 19.86 50.45 -44.49
CA CYS A 3 19.27 49.45 -43.61
C CYS A 3 20.25 48.76 -42.66
N THR A 4 21.46 49.21 -42.65
CA THR A 4 22.52 48.53 -41.91
C THR A 4 22.62 48.97 -40.44
N HIS A 5 21.84 49.92 -40.04
CA HIS A 5 21.97 50.43 -38.68
C HIS A 5 20.91 49.89 -37.71
N LEU A 6 19.98 49.17 -38.18
CA LEU A 6 18.93 48.65 -37.35
C LEU A 6 19.23 47.30 -36.69
N MET A 7 20.34 46.72 -37.07
CA MET A 7 20.65 45.40 -36.55
C MET A 7 21.54 45.40 -35.29
N LYS A 8 21.87 46.56 -34.82
CA LYS A 8 22.80 46.65 -33.68
C LYS A 8 22.12 46.82 -32.32
N LEU A 9 20.84 46.92 -32.31
CA LEU A 9 20.11 47.23 -31.05
C LEU A 9 19.42 46.03 -30.42
N VAL A 10 19.59 44.88 -30.98
CA VAL A 10 18.89 43.71 -30.46
C VAL A 10 19.77 42.83 -29.59
N LEU A 11 21.01 43.21 -29.39
CA LEU A 11 21.96 42.29 -28.78
C LEU A 11 22.22 42.52 -27.31
N SER A 12 21.44 43.32 -26.64
CA SER A 12 21.77 43.65 -25.26
C SER A 12 20.69 43.30 -24.26
N ALA A 13 19.71 42.55 -24.66
CA ALA A 13 18.59 42.23 -23.74
C ALA A 13 18.53 40.77 -23.35
N THR A 14 19.50 40.01 -23.63
CA THR A 14 19.55 38.62 -23.15
C THR A 14 20.51 38.47 -22.01
N LEU A 15 20.44 39.32 -21.10
CA LEU A 15 21.03 39.02 -19.84
C LEU A 15 19.97 38.21 -19.08
N ALA A 16 20.00 37.00 -19.42
CA ALA A 16 20.12 35.95 -18.45
C ALA A 16 19.46 36.27 -17.12
N LEU A 17 18.21 36.11 -17.12
CA LEU A 17 17.56 35.80 -15.91
C LEU A 17 17.96 34.38 -15.53
N LEU A 18 19.13 34.24 -15.00
CA LEU A 18 19.48 33.11 -14.18
C LEU A 18 18.65 33.20 -12.93
N LEU A 19 17.45 32.80 -13.06
CA LEU A 19 16.69 32.36 -11.93
C LEU A 19 17.34 31.06 -11.49
N PRO A 20 17.93 31.02 -10.34
CA PRO A 20 18.12 29.76 -9.68
C PRO A 20 16.72 29.19 -9.54
N ALA A 21 16.42 28.20 -10.32
CA ALA A 21 15.30 27.35 -10.01
C ALA A 21 15.55 26.89 -8.59
N ALA A 22 14.85 27.49 -7.66
CA ALA A 22 14.71 26.93 -6.36
C ALA A 22 14.02 25.60 -6.61
N LEU A 23 14.82 24.58 -6.69
CA LEU A 23 14.31 23.23 -6.67
C LEU A 23 13.45 23.14 -5.41
N PRO A 24 12.20 22.81 -5.55
CA PRO A 24 11.47 22.38 -4.38
C PRO A 24 12.28 21.23 -3.84
N VAL A 25 12.98 21.48 -2.79
CA VAL A 25 13.43 20.40 -1.93
C VAL A 25 12.12 19.79 -1.48
N ASN A 26 11.71 18.76 -2.17
CA ASN A 26 10.80 17.81 -1.58
C ASN A 26 11.56 17.26 -0.38
N SER A 27 11.52 18.04 0.67
CA SER A 27 11.60 17.47 1.98
C SER A 27 10.41 16.54 2.07
N THR A 28 10.55 15.40 1.49
CA THR A 28 9.92 14.23 2.06
C THR A 28 10.47 14.24 3.47
N ALA A 29 9.74 14.86 4.34
CA ALA A 29 9.90 14.59 5.74
C ALA A 29 9.66 13.11 5.86
N GLN A 30 10.71 12.34 5.68
CA GLN A 30 10.78 11.00 6.19
C GLN A 30 10.64 11.21 7.67
N THR A 31 9.39 11.17 8.11
CA THR A 31 9.10 10.99 9.50
C THR A 31 9.97 9.83 9.91
N PRO A 32 10.96 10.02 10.77
CA PRO A 32 11.78 8.90 11.20
C PRO A 32 10.81 7.84 11.67
N PRO A 33 11.00 6.58 11.29
CA PRO A 33 10.13 5.53 11.76
C PRO A 33 10.13 5.68 13.28
N ARG A 34 8.97 6.01 13.83
CA ARG A 34 8.79 6.05 15.27
C ARG A 34 9.24 4.70 15.75
N LEU A 35 10.35 4.67 16.47
CA LEU A 35 10.80 3.52 17.23
C LEU A 35 9.60 3.08 18.09
N GLY A 36 8.85 2.09 17.60
CA GLY A 36 7.60 1.65 18.22
C GLY A 36 6.44 1.42 17.26
N ALA A 37 6.44 1.99 16.08
CA ALA A 37 5.55 1.54 15.01
C ALA A 37 6.14 0.28 14.40
N ARG A 38 6.02 -0.84 15.11
CA ARG A 38 6.17 -2.16 14.50
C ARG A 38 5.15 -2.19 13.38
N SER A 39 5.61 -2.23 12.14
CA SER A 39 4.74 -2.52 11.02
C SER A 39 4.09 -3.85 11.34
N THR A 40 2.85 -3.81 11.80
CA THR A 40 2.10 -5.00 12.17
C THR A 40 2.01 -5.83 10.91
N THR A 41 2.57 -7.02 10.93
CA THR A 41 2.51 -7.91 9.79
C THR A 41 1.06 -8.24 9.47
N LEU A 42 0.76 -8.58 8.22
CA LEU A 42 -0.59 -9.01 7.84
C LEU A 42 -1.10 -10.13 8.75
N GLN A 43 -0.22 -11.04 9.13
CA GLN A 43 -0.54 -12.12 10.06
C GLN A 43 -0.99 -11.60 11.43
N GLU A 44 -0.22 -10.71 12.04
CA GLU A 44 -0.61 -10.11 13.34
C GLU A 44 -1.90 -9.33 13.27
N GLN A 45 -2.14 -8.61 12.15
CA GLN A 45 -3.39 -7.89 11.94
C GLN A 45 -4.58 -8.83 11.90
N LEU A 46 -4.46 -9.95 11.18
CA LEU A 46 -5.52 -10.95 11.08
C LEU A 46 -5.76 -11.62 12.44
N GLU A 47 -4.71 -12.06 13.11
CA GLU A 47 -4.82 -12.74 14.40
C GLU A 47 -5.45 -11.86 15.48
N LYS A 48 -4.99 -10.63 15.61
CA LYS A 48 -5.53 -9.68 16.59
C LYS A 48 -6.94 -9.23 16.25
N GLY A 49 -7.19 -8.93 14.98
CA GLY A 49 -8.48 -8.42 14.53
C GLY A 49 -9.60 -9.47 14.53
N LEU A 50 -9.26 -10.73 14.29
CA LEU A 50 -10.20 -11.86 14.33
C LEU A 50 -10.27 -12.50 15.72
N ARG A 51 -9.43 -12.06 16.65
CA ARG A 51 -9.35 -12.58 18.02
C ARG A 51 -9.14 -14.10 18.06
N THR A 52 -8.21 -14.56 17.25
CA THR A 52 -7.87 -15.99 17.20
C THR A 52 -7.39 -16.49 18.55
N ARG A 53 -7.85 -17.67 18.94
CA ARG A 53 -7.55 -18.27 20.24
C ARG A 53 -7.03 -19.70 20.13
N ARG A 54 -7.41 -20.40 19.05
CA ARG A 54 -7.10 -21.81 18.86
C ARG A 54 -5.90 -21.98 17.94
N PRO A 55 -5.08 -23.01 18.16
CA PRO A 55 -3.92 -23.26 17.29
C PRO A 55 -4.31 -23.52 15.83
N GLU A 56 -5.47 -24.14 15.59
CA GLU A 56 -5.98 -24.37 14.24
C GLU A 56 -6.27 -23.06 13.49
N GLU A 57 -6.75 -22.06 14.22
CA GLU A 57 -7.07 -20.74 13.69
C GLU A 57 -5.80 -19.99 13.28
N HIS A 58 -4.77 -20.06 14.11
CA HIS A 58 -3.44 -19.52 13.80
C HIS A 58 -2.83 -20.22 12.58
N ALA A 59 -2.92 -21.55 12.54
CA ALA A 59 -2.43 -22.32 11.41
C ALA A 59 -3.17 -22.00 10.10
N PHE A 60 -4.46 -21.72 10.16
CA PHE A 60 -5.23 -21.28 9.00
C PHE A 60 -4.78 -19.90 8.51
N ILE A 61 -4.60 -18.95 9.41
CA ILE A 61 -4.11 -17.60 9.08
C ILE A 61 -2.71 -17.67 8.47
N ASP A 62 -1.83 -18.47 9.04
CA ASP A 62 -0.48 -18.67 8.52
C ASP A 62 -0.52 -19.17 7.06
N ARG A 63 -1.37 -20.15 6.76
CA ARG A 63 -1.58 -20.64 5.39
C ARG A 63 -2.09 -19.54 4.45
N VAL A 64 -3.08 -18.76 4.87
CA VAL A 64 -3.61 -17.65 4.08
C VAL A 64 -2.52 -16.63 3.79
N VAL A 65 -1.75 -16.22 4.79
CA VAL A 65 -0.64 -15.28 4.64
C VAL A 65 0.45 -15.83 3.72
N LYS A 66 0.76 -17.11 3.83
CA LYS A 66 1.71 -17.78 2.94
C LYS A 66 1.23 -17.78 1.49
N MET A 67 -0.05 -18.05 1.25
CA MET A 67 -0.65 -17.98 -0.09
C MET A 67 -0.60 -16.56 -0.66
N VAL A 68 -0.78 -15.53 0.16
CA VAL A 68 -0.63 -14.12 -0.24
C VAL A 68 0.81 -13.82 -0.63
N LYS A 69 1.78 -14.24 0.18
CA LYS A 69 3.22 -14.06 -0.11
C LYS A 69 3.63 -14.77 -1.41
N GLN A 70 3.05 -15.91 -1.70
CA GLN A 70 3.28 -16.68 -2.91
C GLN A 70 2.46 -16.17 -4.11
N ARG A 71 1.73 -15.08 -3.95
CA ARG A 71 0.85 -14.49 -4.98
C ARG A 71 -0.25 -15.46 -5.50
N GLN A 72 -0.57 -16.47 -4.74
CA GLN A 72 -1.66 -17.39 -5.05
C GLN A 72 -3.01 -16.79 -4.66
N LEU A 73 -3.05 -16.01 -3.58
CA LEU A 73 -4.25 -15.35 -3.08
C LEU A 73 -4.07 -13.84 -3.10
N PRO A 74 -4.99 -13.08 -3.73
CA PRO A 74 -4.90 -11.63 -3.76
C PRO A 74 -5.01 -11.02 -2.36
N GLU A 75 -4.02 -10.25 -1.95
CA GLU A 75 -4.03 -9.57 -0.65
C GLU A 75 -5.26 -8.66 -0.45
N PRO A 76 -5.71 -7.87 -1.46
CA PRO A 76 -6.92 -7.06 -1.32
C PRO A 76 -8.16 -7.88 -0.97
N MET A 77 -8.26 -9.11 -1.46
CA MET A 77 -9.36 -10.01 -1.12
C MET A 77 -9.30 -10.41 0.36
N VAL A 78 -8.12 -10.72 0.86
CA VAL A 78 -7.91 -11.07 2.27
C VAL A 78 -8.28 -9.89 3.16
N ARG A 79 -7.79 -8.69 2.84
CA ARG A 79 -8.07 -7.47 3.61
C ARG A 79 -9.56 -7.12 3.63
N SER A 80 -10.24 -7.14 2.48
CA SER A 80 -11.67 -6.85 2.42
C SER A 80 -12.53 -7.88 3.15
N THR A 81 -12.12 -9.15 3.12
CA THR A 81 -12.78 -10.21 3.88
C THR A 81 -12.57 -10.04 5.38
N PHE A 82 -11.37 -9.65 5.77
CA PHE A 82 -11.02 -9.34 7.15
C PHE A 82 -11.85 -8.16 7.68
N ASP A 83 -11.92 -7.06 6.96
CA ASP A 83 -12.68 -5.88 7.36
C ASP A 83 -14.16 -6.19 7.54
N TRP A 84 -14.71 -7.03 6.68
CA TRP A 84 -16.07 -7.51 6.82
C TRP A 84 -16.24 -8.41 8.05
N ALA A 85 -15.34 -9.38 8.23
CA ALA A 85 -15.45 -10.39 9.29
C ALA A 85 -15.24 -9.81 10.70
N ARG A 86 -14.34 -8.82 10.85
CA ARG A 86 -14.06 -8.21 12.16
C ARG A 86 -15.27 -7.53 12.79
N ASN A 87 -16.26 -7.17 11.99
CA ASN A 87 -17.50 -6.56 12.46
C ASN A 87 -18.56 -7.60 12.87
N LYS A 88 -18.28 -8.89 12.66
CA LYS A 88 -19.21 -9.96 13.04
C LYS A 88 -19.02 -10.36 14.50
N LYS A 89 -20.12 -10.46 15.20
CA LYS A 89 -20.14 -10.88 16.62
C LYS A 89 -20.94 -12.19 16.75
N PRO A 90 -20.68 -12.98 17.74
CA PRO A 90 -19.70 -12.81 18.83
C PRO A 90 -18.28 -13.26 18.49
N TYR A 91 -18.08 -14.02 17.40
CA TYR A 91 -16.81 -14.66 17.11
C TYR A 91 -16.45 -14.50 15.64
N GLN A 92 -15.39 -13.75 15.38
CA GLN A 92 -15.06 -13.26 14.03
C GLN A 92 -14.43 -14.30 13.10
N PHE A 93 -13.60 -15.18 13.65
CA PHE A 93 -12.79 -16.11 12.88
C PHE A 93 -13.61 -17.03 11.94
N PRO A 94 -14.67 -17.71 12.36
CA PRO A 94 -15.45 -18.59 11.48
C PRO A 94 -16.06 -17.86 10.28
N TYR A 95 -16.44 -16.60 10.46
CA TYR A 95 -16.94 -15.77 9.35
C TYR A 95 -15.85 -15.48 8.34
N PHE A 96 -14.65 -15.14 8.83
CA PHE A 96 -13.49 -14.92 7.96
C PHE A 96 -13.13 -16.19 7.20
N GLU A 97 -12.98 -17.31 7.88
CA GLU A 97 -12.61 -18.59 7.29
C GLU A 97 -13.58 -18.99 6.17
N ARG A 98 -14.87 -18.95 6.47
CA ARG A 98 -15.92 -19.31 5.49
C ARG A 98 -15.93 -18.36 4.30
N ALA A 99 -15.85 -17.06 4.55
CA ALA A 99 -15.91 -16.06 3.50
C ALA A 99 -14.68 -16.11 2.59
N ILE A 100 -13.48 -16.29 3.14
CA ILE A 100 -12.26 -16.38 2.33
C ILE A 100 -12.24 -17.64 1.47
N LYS A 101 -12.71 -18.77 2.00
CA LYS A 101 -12.85 -20.01 1.24
C LYS A 101 -13.81 -19.86 0.05
N ILE A 102 -14.97 -19.23 0.27
CA ILE A 102 -15.95 -18.99 -0.79
C ILE A 102 -15.41 -18.04 -1.87
N ARG A 103 -14.78 -16.94 -1.43
CA ARG A 103 -14.23 -15.95 -2.36
C ARG A 103 -13.08 -16.51 -3.18
N ALA A 104 -12.18 -17.24 -2.55
CA ALA A 104 -11.08 -17.90 -3.23
C ALA A 104 -11.57 -18.95 -4.24
N ALA A 105 -12.56 -19.73 -3.87
CA ALA A 105 -13.15 -20.73 -4.77
C ALA A 105 -13.73 -20.10 -6.05
N ARG A 106 -14.30 -18.90 -5.96
CA ARG A 106 -14.84 -18.17 -7.13
C ARG A 106 -13.77 -17.83 -8.17
N ILE A 107 -12.53 -17.69 -7.75
CA ILE A 107 -11.38 -17.45 -8.64
C ILE A 107 -10.53 -18.71 -8.87
N GLY A 108 -11.07 -19.88 -8.51
CA GLY A 108 -10.42 -21.17 -8.76
C GLY A 108 -9.35 -21.55 -7.73
N ILE A 109 -9.30 -20.88 -6.58
CA ILE A 109 -8.30 -21.13 -5.53
C ILE A 109 -8.95 -21.89 -4.37
N VAL A 110 -8.30 -22.97 -3.94
CA VAL A 110 -8.76 -23.77 -2.80
C VAL A 110 -7.91 -23.42 -1.58
N VAL A 111 -8.56 -22.87 -0.57
CA VAL A 111 -7.97 -22.62 0.75
C VAL A 111 -8.42 -23.74 1.69
N ARG A 112 -7.48 -24.59 2.08
CA ARG A 112 -7.72 -25.74 2.98
C ARG A 112 -7.44 -25.39 4.43
#